data_24a3a52a1b9c9cfd2680a2d608a7392e
#
_entry.id   24a3a52a1b9c9cfd2680a2d608a7392e
#
_cell.length_a   1.000
_cell.length_b   1.000
_cell.length_c   1.000
_cell.angle_alpha   90.00
_cell.angle_beta   90.00
_cell.angle_gamma   90.00
#
_symmetry.space_group_name_H-M   'P 1'
#
loop_
_entity.id
_entity.type
_entity.pdbx_description
1 polymer ?
#
loop_
_entity_poly.entity_id
_entity_poly.type
_entity_poly.pdbx_seq_one_letter_code
_entity_poly.pdbx_strand_id
1 'polypeptide(L)'
;MKITSRLFGLITAGVLAMLLVAAHPLAADDDSAAVQNQIRVALEKWKLDFNAGDASQVCALFAPDLISTFRGEPEDTYNSLCANMQAALTDPARTYHYDLEIKEILTSGDLAVVRLVWTVKVRPKGGGSEQTTREPGMDIFRRQPDGSWKISRYMAYEAPGPT
;
A
#
# COMPACT_ATOMS: atom_id res chain seq x y z
N MET A 1 78.29 17.13 -49.67
CA MET A 1 78.22 18.03 -48.53
C MET A 1 76.89 17.70 -47.80
N LYS A 2 76.97 17.12 -46.60
CA LYS A 2 75.86 16.54 -45.83
C LYS A 2 75.18 17.63 -44.98
N ILE A 3 73.84 17.67 -45.01
CA ILE A 3 73.09 18.36 -43.98
C ILE A 3 71.95 17.44 -43.58
N THR A 4 72.04 16.90 -42.36
CA THR A 4 71.05 16.12 -41.69
C THR A 4 70.12 17.06 -40.93
N SER A 5 68.81 17.03 -41.22
CA SER A 5 67.77 17.69 -40.44
C SER A 5 67.08 16.66 -39.60
N ARG A 6 67.13 16.84 -38.28
CA ARG A 6 66.35 16.04 -37.26
C ARG A 6 64.99 16.67 -37.04
N LEU A 7 63.96 15.94 -37.36
CA LEU A 7 62.58 16.28 -36.92
C LEU A 7 62.40 15.78 -35.52
N PHE A 8 62.11 16.71 -34.63
CA PHE A 8 61.57 16.42 -33.27
C PHE A 8 60.08 16.21 -33.39
N GLY A 9 59.61 15.00 -33.08
CA GLY A 9 58.19 14.72 -32.95
C GLY A 9 57.72 15.05 -31.52
N LEU A 10 56.79 16.00 -31.38
CA LEU A 10 56.06 16.23 -30.14
C LEU A 10 54.94 15.19 -30.00
N ILE A 11 55.05 14.36 -29.00
CA ILE A 11 53.97 13.48 -28.56
C ILE A 11 53.11 14.27 -27.56
N THR A 12 51.97 14.74 -28.03
CA THR A 12 50.92 15.30 -27.11
C THR A 12 50.15 14.15 -26.50
N ALA A 13 50.40 13.86 -25.24
CA ALA A 13 49.59 12.96 -24.44
C ALA A 13 48.25 13.65 -24.10
N GLY A 14 47.16 13.24 -24.77
CA GLY A 14 45.81 13.65 -24.45
C GLY A 14 45.32 12.91 -23.21
N VAL A 15 45.19 13.61 -22.09
CA VAL A 15 44.53 13.09 -20.89
C VAL A 15 43.03 13.13 -21.13
N LEU A 16 42.44 11.97 -21.41
CA LEU A 16 40.99 11.79 -21.49
C LEU A 16 40.46 11.73 -20.05
N ALA A 17 39.95 12.86 -19.52
CA ALA A 17 39.26 12.89 -18.25
C ALA A 17 37.89 12.21 -18.38
N MET A 18 37.76 10.95 -17.93
CA MET A 18 36.47 10.28 -17.76
C MET A 18 35.74 10.96 -16.57
N LEU A 19 34.78 11.80 -16.89
CA LEU A 19 33.80 12.25 -15.93
C LEU A 19 32.87 11.07 -15.58
N LEU A 20 33.14 10.40 -14.46
CA LEU A 20 32.18 9.49 -13.80
C LEU A 20 31.04 10.34 -13.27
N VAL A 21 29.93 10.39 -14.03
CA VAL A 21 28.66 10.91 -13.51
C VAL A 21 28.16 9.86 -12.52
N ALA A 22 28.35 10.11 -11.23
CA ALA A 22 27.71 9.33 -10.18
C ALA A 22 26.20 9.58 -10.27
N ALA A 23 25.46 8.58 -10.79
CA ALA A 23 24.02 8.57 -10.75
C ALA A 23 23.59 8.57 -9.28
N HIS A 24 22.96 9.67 -8.85
CA HIS A 24 22.47 9.81 -7.48
C HIS A 24 21.19 8.98 -7.31
N PRO A 25 21.09 8.11 -6.29
CA PRO A 25 19.89 7.30 -6.03
C PRO A 25 18.72 8.10 -5.39
N LEU A 26 18.79 9.43 -5.35
CA LEU A 26 17.82 10.28 -4.65
C LEU A 26 16.42 10.26 -5.26
N ALA A 27 16.25 9.99 -6.55
CA ALA A 27 14.93 10.00 -7.20
C ALA A 27 14.05 8.80 -6.79
N ALA A 28 14.66 7.64 -6.51
CA ALA A 28 13.91 6.42 -6.15
C ALA A 28 13.34 6.46 -4.73
N ASP A 29 14.01 7.15 -3.79
CA ASP A 29 13.56 7.29 -2.41
C ASP A 29 12.38 8.27 -2.30
N ASP A 30 12.41 9.37 -3.06
CA ASP A 30 11.33 10.37 -3.10
C ASP A 30 10.04 9.77 -3.70
N ASP A 31 10.14 8.97 -4.76
CA ASP A 31 9.01 8.27 -5.35
C ASP A 31 8.41 7.24 -4.37
N SER A 32 9.24 6.52 -3.65
CA SER A 32 8.80 5.56 -2.62
C SER A 32 8.04 6.24 -1.50
N ALA A 33 8.53 7.36 -0.97
CA ALA A 33 7.87 8.12 0.09
C ALA A 33 6.52 8.69 -0.36
N ALA A 34 6.45 9.20 -1.60
CA ALA A 34 5.22 9.71 -2.18
C ALA A 34 4.16 8.60 -2.32
N VAL A 35 4.54 7.41 -2.81
CA VAL A 35 3.65 6.25 -2.92
C VAL A 35 3.19 5.77 -1.55
N GLN A 36 4.08 5.66 -0.57
CA GLN A 36 3.72 5.28 0.79
C GLN A 36 2.69 6.24 1.40
N ASN A 37 2.85 7.55 1.14
CA ASN A 37 1.88 8.54 1.60
C ASN A 37 0.52 8.40 0.90
N GLN A 38 0.48 8.15 -0.42
CA GLN A 38 -0.77 7.89 -1.15
C GLN A 38 -1.53 6.70 -0.58
N ILE A 39 -0.83 5.59 -0.30
CA ILE A 39 -1.43 4.38 0.28
C ILE A 39 -1.95 4.66 1.69
N ARG A 40 -1.18 5.37 2.51
CA ARG A 40 -1.62 5.79 3.86
C ARG A 40 -2.90 6.61 3.82
N VAL A 41 -2.95 7.61 2.94
CA VAL A 41 -4.12 8.45 2.74
C VAL A 41 -5.33 7.63 2.27
N ALA A 42 -5.14 6.66 1.36
CA ALA A 42 -6.22 5.80 0.88
C ALA A 42 -6.80 4.91 2.01
N LEU A 43 -5.94 4.32 2.84
CA LEU A 43 -6.35 3.51 3.99
C LEU A 43 -7.09 4.34 5.06
N GLU A 44 -6.56 5.52 5.39
CA GLU A 44 -7.18 6.43 6.34
C GLU A 44 -8.54 6.94 5.84
N LYS A 45 -8.60 7.27 4.54
CA LYS A 45 -9.87 7.69 3.91
C LYS A 45 -10.91 6.57 4.01
N TRP A 46 -10.55 5.34 3.67
CA TRP A 46 -11.46 4.20 3.77
C TRP A 46 -12.00 4.03 5.20
N LYS A 47 -11.13 4.12 6.20
CA LYS A 47 -11.54 4.07 7.62
C LYS A 47 -12.57 5.16 7.96
N LEU A 48 -12.32 6.38 7.50
CA LEU A 48 -13.23 7.51 7.73
C LEU A 48 -14.58 7.30 7.05
N ASP A 49 -14.57 6.88 5.77
CA ASP A 49 -15.78 6.63 4.99
C ASP A 49 -16.63 5.52 5.61
N PHE A 50 -15.98 4.40 6.00
CA PHE A 50 -16.68 3.30 6.67
C PHE A 50 -17.29 3.74 7.98
N ASN A 51 -16.53 4.41 8.84
CA ASN A 51 -17.00 4.88 10.14
C ASN A 51 -18.10 5.97 10.03
N ALA A 52 -18.12 6.71 8.92
CA ALA A 52 -19.20 7.65 8.60
C ALA A 52 -20.45 6.97 8.01
N GLY A 53 -20.40 5.66 7.71
CA GLY A 53 -21.50 4.92 7.09
C GLY A 53 -21.67 5.18 5.60
N ASP A 54 -20.61 5.64 4.91
CA ASP A 54 -20.67 5.95 3.48
C ASP A 54 -20.59 4.67 2.64
N ALA A 55 -21.74 4.03 2.41
CA ALA A 55 -21.85 2.81 1.61
C ALA A 55 -21.39 2.98 0.16
N SER A 56 -21.34 4.20 -0.37
CA SER A 56 -20.88 4.47 -1.73
C SER A 56 -19.35 4.41 -1.87
N GLN A 57 -18.61 4.62 -0.78
CA GLN A 57 -17.16 4.72 -0.78
C GLN A 57 -16.44 3.48 -0.23
N VAL A 58 -17.13 2.61 0.53
CA VAL A 58 -16.47 1.47 1.20
C VAL A 58 -15.82 0.47 0.25
N CYS A 59 -16.23 0.44 -1.02
CA CYS A 59 -15.62 -0.42 -2.04
C CYS A 59 -14.47 0.25 -2.81
N ALA A 60 -14.28 1.56 -2.68
CA ALA A 60 -13.35 2.32 -3.52
C ALA A 60 -11.87 1.93 -3.30
N LEU A 61 -11.53 1.41 -2.11
CA LEU A 61 -10.17 0.97 -1.77
C LEU A 61 -9.76 -0.33 -2.49
N PHE A 62 -10.72 -1.14 -2.95
CA PHE A 62 -10.45 -2.47 -3.48
C PHE A 62 -10.38 -2.48 -5.00
N ALA A 63 -9.46 -3.29 -5.55
CA ALA A 63 -9.35 -3.51 -6.99
C ALA A 63 -10.46 -4.43 -7.50
N PRO A 64 -10.92 -4.29 -8.76
CA PRO A 64 -11.99 -5.14 -9.30
C PRO A 64 -11.67 -6.64 -9.34
N ASP A 65 -10.37 -6.98 -9.34
CA ASP A 65 -9.86 -8.36 -9.31
C ASP A 65 -9.39 -8.78 -7.90
N LEU A 66 -9.92 -8.14 -6.86
CA LEU A 66 -9.61 -8.50 -5.47
C LEU A 66 -9.87 -9.99 -5.21
N ILE A 67 -8.93 -10.59 -4.51
CA ILE A 67 -9.13 -11.84 -3.76
C ILE A 67 -8.65 -11.58 -2.33
N SER A 68 -9.48 -11.93 -1.37
CA SER A 68 -9.13 -11.79 0.04
C SER A 68 -9.31 -13.11 0.78
N THR A 69 -8.45 -13.32 1.75
CA THR A 69 -8.45 -14.51 2.61
C THR A 69 -8.53 -14.07 4.06
N PHE A 70 -9.60 -14.45 4.74
CA PHE A 70 -9.70 -14.32 6.18
C PHE A 70 -9.69 -15.71 6.81
N ARG A 71 -8.85 -15.91 7.83
CA ARG A 71 -8.66 -17.23 8.41
C ARG A 71 -9.97 -17.80 8.97
N GLY A 72 -10.37 -18.94 8.45
CA GLY A 72 -11.58 -19.65 8.87
C GLY A 72 -12.81 -19.35 8.02
N GLU A 73 -12.70 -18.41 7.08
CA GLU A 73 -13.76 -18.04 6.14
C GLU A 73 -13.41 -18.45 4.71
N PRO A 74 -14.40 -18.64 3.83
CA PRO A 74 -14.17 -18.76 2.40
C PRO A 74 -13.46 -17.51 1.83
N GLU A 75 -12.74 -17.68 0.72
CA GLU A 75 -12.18 -16.52 0.00
C GLU A 75 -13.29 -15.62 -0.54
N ASP A 76 -13.09 -14.31 -0.33
CA ASP A 76 -13.94 -13.27 -0.92
C ASP A 76 -13.35 -12.70 -2.20
N THR A 77 -14.24 -12.33 -3.11
CA THR A 77 -13.96 -11.50 -4.28
C THR A 77 -14.35 -10.06 -3.99
N TYR A 78 -14.04 -9.14 -4.93
CA TYR A 78 -14.50 -7.76 -4.85
C TYR A 78 -16.00 -7.65 -4.59
N ASN A 79 -16.84 -8.43 -5.30
CA ASN A 79 -18.30 -8.34 -5.18
C ASN A 79 -18.81 -8.85 -3.84
N SER A 80 -18.30 -9.98 -3.35
CA SER A 80 -18.73 -10.54 -2.06
C SER A 80 -18.25 -9.68 -0.90
N LEU A 81 -17.00 -9.21 -0.94
CA LEU A 81 -16.48 -8.32 0.10
C LEU A 81 -17.27 -6.99 0.17
N CYS A 82 -17.54 -6.37 -0.98
CA CYS A 82 -18.35 -5.14 -1.03
C CYS A 82 -19.76 -5.35 -0.50
N ALA A 83 -20.41 -6.46 -0.85
CA ALA A 83 -21.72 -6.79 -0.32
C ALA A 83 -21.71 -6.97 1.20
N ASN A 84 -20.69 -7.64 1.74
CA ASN A 84 -20.53 -7.84 3.18
C ASN A 84 -20.31 -6.51 3.92
N MET A 85 -19.48 -5.61 3.38
CA MET A 85 -19.24 -4.30 3.99
C MET A 85 -20.49 -3.40 3.96
N GLN A 86 -21.20 -3.38 2.84
CA GLN A 86 -22.45 -2.63 2.73
C GLN A 86 -23.54 -3.18 3.67
N ALA A 87 -23.61 -4.51 3.84
CA ALA A 87 -24.50 -5.14 4.80
C ALA A 87 -24.16 -4.78 6.25
N ALA A 88 -22.85 -4.72 6.59
CA ALA A 88 -22.41 -4.29 7.91
C ALA A 88 -22.84 -2.83 8.23
N LEU A 89 -22.73 -1.91 7.27
CA LEU A 89 -23.16 -0.52 7.44
C LEU A 89 -24.67 -0.37 7.63
N THR A 90 -25.47 -1.27 7.08
CA THR A 90 -26.92 -1.26 7.16
C THR A 90 -27.48 -2.26 8.19
N ASP A 91 -26.63 -2.93 8.97
CA ASP A 91 -27.04 -3.90 9.99
C ASP A 91 -28.00 -3.23 10.99
N PRO A 92 -29.25 -3.72 11.12
CA PRO A 92 -30.22 -3.12 12.05
C PRO A 92 -29.89 -3.37 13.52
N ALA A 93 -29.08 -4.40 13.80
CA ALA A 93 -28.80 -4.88 15.16
C ALA A 93 -27.47 -4.36 15.72
N ARG A 94 -26.52 -3.99 14.86
CA ARG A 94 -25.15 -3.68 15.28
C ARG A 94 -24.61 -2.43 14.58
N THR A 95 -23.64 -1.79 15.22
CA THR A 95 -22.76 -0.79 14.62
C THR A 95 -21.35 -1.30 14.63
N TYR A 96 -20.61 -0.94 13.60
CA TYR A 96 -19.20 -1.32 13.42
C TYR A 96 -18.35 -0.06 13.37
N HIS A 97 -17.17 -0.12 13.97
CA HIS A 97 -16.19 0.95 13.92
C HIS A 97 -14.79 0.36 13.73
N TYR A 98 -14.02 0.95 12.82
CA TYR A 98 -12.66 0.53 12.51
C TYR A 98 -11.65 1.55 13.00
N ASP A 99 -10.63 1.08 13.71
CA ASP A 99 -9.37 1.80 13.93
C ASP A 99 -8.25 1.14 13.13
N LEU A 100 -7.27 1.93 12.68
CA LEU A 100 -6.18 1.48 11.82
C LEU A 100 -4.82 1.74 12.48
N GLU A 101 -3.96 0.73 12.47
CA GLU A 101 -2.55 0.85 12.79
C GLU A 101 -1.71 0.32 11.61
N ILE A 102 -1.05 1.20 10.86
CA ILE A 102 -0.14 0.82 9.79
C ILE A 102 1.23 0.53 10.40
N LYS A 103 1.71 -0.70 10.24
CA LYS A 103 3.02 -1.15 10.75
C LYS A 103 4.15 -0.85 9.79
N GLU A 104 3.91 -1.05 8.48
CA GLU A 104 4.94 -0.96 7.45
C GLU A 104 4.30 -0.82 6.08
N ILE A 105 4.92 -0.05 5.19
CA ILE A 105 4.58 0.00 3.77
C ILE A 105 5.87 -0.17 2.97
N LEU A 106 5.95 -1.22 2.18
CA LEU A 106 7.04 -1.52 1.25
C LEU A 106 6.55 -1.30 -0.17
N THR A 107 7.32 -0.62 -1.00
CA THR A 107 6.94 -0.28 -2.38
C THR A 107 7.95 -0.83 -3.39
N SER A 108 7.47 -1.29 -4.54
CA SER A 108 8.29 -1.76 -5.66
C SER A 108 7.53 -1.60 -6.97
N GLY A 109 7.87 -0.57 -7.76
CA GLY A 109 7.18 -0.26 -9.02
C GLY A 109 5.68 -0.04 -8.80
N ASP A 110 4.83 -0.84 -9.44
CA ASP A 110 3.38 -0.75 -9.35
C ASP A 110 2.76 -1.65 -8.26
N LEU A 111 3.59 -2.19 -7.38
CA LEU A 111 3.16 -2.99 -6.24
C LEU A 111 3.60 -2.36 -4.93
N ALA A 112 2.77 -2.51 -3.91
CA ALA A 112 3.15 -2.23 -2.54
C ALA A 112 2.58 -3.30 -1.60
N VAL A 113 3.33 -3.59 -0.54
CA VAL A 113 2.91 -4.49 0.54
C VAL A 113 2.74 -3.66 1.79
N VAL A 114 1.57 -3.78 2.43
CA VAL A 114 1.25 -3.08 3.67
C VAL A 114 1.03 -4.09 4.77
N ARG A 115 1.75 -3.96 5.87
CA ARG A 115 1.44 -4.66 7.11
C ARG A 115 0.67 -3.71 8.01
N LEU A 116 -0.47 -4.16 8.50
CA LEU A 116 -1.36 -3.34 9.32
C LEU A 116 -2.10 -4.17 10.38
N VAL A 117 -2.79 -3.48 11.26
CA VAL A 117 -3.74 -4.08 12.18
C VAL A 117 -5.01 -3.24 12.14
N TRP A 118 -6.10 -3.84 11.76
CA TRP A 118 -7.41 -3.29 12.00
C TRP A 118 -7.87 -3.64 13.42
N THR A 119 -8.51 -2.70 14.08
CA THR A 119 -9.24 -2.95 15.32
C THR A 119 -10.72 -2.69 15.04
N VAL A 120 -11.50 -3.75 15.08
CA VAL A 120 -12.94 -3.71 14.80
C VAL A 120 -13.68 -3.69 16.12
N LYS A 121 -14.53 -2.69 16.32
CA LYS A 121 -15.41 -2.57 17.47
C LYS A 121 -16.85 -2.78 17.00
N VAL A 122 -17.51 -3.76 17.58
CA VAL A 122 -18.89 -4.12 17.26
C VAL A 122 -19.76 -3.85 18.47
N ARG A 123 -20.76 -2.97 18.32
CA ARG A 123 -21.67 -2.59 19.39
C ARG A 123 -23.10 -2.94 19.03
N PRO A 124 -23.82 -3.72 19.86
CA PRO A 124 -25.26 -3.95 19.69
C PRO A 124 -26.05 -2.66 19.85
N LYS A 125 -26.96 -2.35 18.92
CA LYS A 125 -27.83 -1.14 18.98
C LYS A 125 -28.90 -1.25 20.08
N GLY A 126 -29.27 -2.48 20.44
CA GLY A 126 -30.24 -2.75 21.54
C GLY A 126 -29.65 -2.70 22.96
N GLY A 127 -28.38 -2.30 23.09
CA GLY A 127 -27.65 -2.33 24.37
C GLY A 127 -26.85 -3.63 24.53
N GLY A 128 -25.88 -3.61 25.44
CA GLY A 128 -24.93 -4.71 25.66
C GLY A 128 -23.47 -4.26 25.58
N SER A 129 -22.56 -5.19 25.83
CA SER A 129 -21.11 -4.89 25.77
C SER A 129 -20.63 -4.79 24.34
N GLU A 130 -19.72 -3.83 24.10
CA GLU A 130 -18.95 -3.74 22.87
C GLU A 130 -17.96 -4.91 22.80
N GLN A 131 -17.88 -5.53 21.64
CA GLN A 131 -16.85 -6.51 21.32
C GLN A 131 -15.74 -5.83 20.51
N THR A 132 -14.49 -6.10 20.86
CA THR A 132 -13.32 -5.56 20.15
C THR A 132 -12.46 -6.71 19.66
N THR A 133 -12.20 -6.72 18.36
CA THR A 133 -11.34 -7.70 17.69
C THR A 133 -10.17 -6.99 17.06
N ARG A 134 -8.98 -7.59 17.14
CA ARG A 134 -7.79 -7.12 16.40
C ARG A 134 -7.51 -8.05 15.24
N GLU A 135 -7.33 -7.48 14.07
CA GLU A 135 -7.15 -8.20 12.82
C GLU A 135 -5.82 -7.79 12.16
N PRO A 136 -4.70 -8.45 12.55
CA PRO A 136 -3.46 -8.31 11.81
C PRO A 136 -3.63 -8.80 10.38
N GLY A 137 -3.11 -8.03 9.43
CA GLY A 137 -3.23 -8.34 8.02
C GLY A 137 -2.02 -7.91 7.21
N MET A 138 -2.00 -8.42 5.99
CA MET A 138 -1.06 -8.05 4.95
C MET A 138 -1.83 -7.79 3.66
N ASP A 139 -1.75 -6.55 3.17
CA ASP A 139 -2.41 -6.11 1.96
C ASP A 139 -1.40 -5.92 0.84
N ILE A 140 -1.74 -6.37 -0.36
CA ILE A 140 -1.00 -6.09 -1.59
C ILE A 140 -1.79 -5.06 -2.38
N PHE A 141 -1.23 -3.85 -2.44
CA PHE A 141 -1.72 -2.78 -3.29
C PHE A 141 -1.12 -2.90 -4.68
N ARG A 142 -1.91 -2.56 -5.67
CA ARG A 142 -1.48 -2.42 -7.06
C ARG A 142 -1.92 -1.09 -7.61
N ARG A 143 -1.02 -0.41 -8.33
CA ARG A 143 -1.34 0.81 -9.04
C ARG A 143 -2.27 0.48 -10.19
N GLN A 144 -3.36 1.22 -10.28
CA GLN A 144 -4.36 1.09 -11.33
C GLN A 144 -3.97 1.96 -12.55
N PRO A 145 -4.58 1.74 -13.74
CA PRO A 145 -4.31 2.54 -14.93
C PRO A 145 -4.57 4.04 -14.76
N ASP A 146 -5.45 4.43 -13.85
CA ASP A 146 -5.74 5.82 -13.49
C ASP A 146 -4.75 6.41 -12.47
N GLY A 147 -3.73 5.65 -12.08
CA GLY A 147 -2.71 6.04 -11.10
C GLY A 147 -3.12 5.82 -9.65
N SER A 148 -4.35 5.46 -9.34
CA SER A 148 -4.79 5.16 -7.97
C SER A 148 -4.20 3.85 -7.46
N TRP A 149 -4.05 3.75 -6.14
CA TRP A 149 -3.60 2.52 -5.48
C TRP A 149 -4.78 1.80 -4.86
N LYS A 150 -4.96 0.50 -5.20
CA LYS A 150 -6.05 -0.33 -4.69
C LYS A 150 -5.53 -1.67 -4.19
N ILE A 151 -6.20 -2.22 -3.17
CA ILE A 151 -5.91 -3.55 -2.64
C ILE A 151 -6.37 -4.59 -3.66
N SER A 152 -5.44 -5.38 -4.19
CA SER A 152 -5.73 -6.49 -5.09
C SER A 152 -5.71 -7.85 -4.39
N ARG A 153 -5.00 -7.96 -3.28
CA ARG A 153 -4.97 -9.14 -2.41
C ARG A 153 -4.87 -8.68 -0.98
N TYR A 154 -5.55 -9.36 -0.07
CA TYR A 154 -5.21 -9.27 1.34
C TYR A 154 -5.37 -10.62 2.04
N MET A 155 -4.64 -10.76 3.12
CA MET A 155 -4.78 -11.87 4.04
C MET A 155 -4.83 -11.31 5.46
N ALA A 156 -5.84 -11.73 6.22
CA ALA A 156 -6.00 -11.28 7.60
C ALA A 156 -6.53 -12.43 8.49
N TYR A 157 -6.44 -12.22 9.78
CA TYR A 157 -6.96 -13.15 10.78
C TYR A 157 -7.28 -12.40 12.08
N GLU A 158 -8.21 -12.95 12.84
CA GLU A 158 -8.46 -12.49 14.20
C GLU A 158 -7.30 -12.87 15.12
N ALA A 159 -6.69 -11.88 15.76
CA ALA A 159 -5.64 -12.15 16.74
C ALA A 159 -6.22 -12.83 17.98
N PRO A 160 -5.51 -13.79 18.61
CA PRO A 160 -5.92 -14.30 19.90
C PRO A 160 -6.13 -13.17 20.90
N GLY A 161 -7.20 -13.27 21.69
CA GLY A 161 -7.42 -12.33 22.79
C GLY A 161 -6.21 -12.30 23.75
N PRO A 162 -6.10 -11.27 24.59
CA PRO A 162 -5.06 -11.24 25.62
C PRO A 162 -5.19 -12.48 26.51
N THR A 163 -4.11 -13.23 26.63
CA THR A 163 -3.96 -14.38 27.54
C THR A 163 -3.82 -13.90 28.98
#